data_3e7203d4b43cfeda82735135e73ce1f7
#
_entry.id   3e7203d4b43cfeda82735135e73ce1f7
#
_cell.length_a   1.000
_cell.length_b   1.000
_cell.length_c   1.000
_cell.angle_alpha   90.00
_cell.angle_beta   90.00
_cell.angle_gamma   90.00
#
_symmetry.space_group_name_H-M   'P 1'
#
loop_
_entity.id
_entity.type
_entity.pdbx_description
1 polymer ?
#
loop_
_entity_poly.entity_id
_entity_poly.type
_entity_poly.pdbx_seq_one_letter_code
_entity_poly.pdbx_strand_id
1 'polypeptide(L)'
;LIEIKGEVLIERIINHLHEAGIHEIYIVVGFLKERFEYLIDEFNVELIVNEHYDTKNNLYSLSLALDKISNSYIVPCDIWCRYNPFRKKEIYSWYMVSNEDNINSDLRINRKGDLVKINKEKIGNNTIGISYLTKNIESKVCKNIEELIKTKNGYTMFWEDSLFNYNEIKIAARLVDSNDYIEINTYEQLREIDQNSNNLKSDAIEIIRKTFNVKEEEINNISVLKKGMTNRSFLFRCKDKKYIMRIPGEGTDKLINRYEEYEVYKALKGKNICDDIVYMNYDNGYKITEFIEDSRVCDSKNIIDVSKCMDKLRQFH
;
A
#
# COMPACT_ATOMS: atom_id res chain seq x y z
N LEU A 1 -12.89 9.25 3.98
CA LEU A 1 -12.96 8.82 2.58
C LEU A 1 -11.75 9.39 1.84
N ILE A 2 -11.10 8.56 1.02
CA ILE A 2 -9.96 8.97 0.20
C ILE A 2 -10.51 9.63 -1.07
N GLU A 3 -10.04 10.83 -1.36
CA GLU A 3 -10.36 11.56 -2.59
C GLU A 3 -9.11 11.69 -3.46
N ILE A 4 -9.27 11.44 -4.76
CA ILE A 4 -8.19 11.48 -5.75
C ILE A 4 -8.68 12.31 -6.94
N LYS A 5 -7.97 13.39 -7.25
CA LYS A 5 -8.31 14.29 -8.37
C LYS A 5 -9.76 14.79 -8.35
N GLY A 6 -10.27 15.05 -7.13
CA GLY A 6 -11.63 15.54 -6.91
C GLY A 6 -12.72 14.46 -6.97
N GLU A 7 -12.35 13.17 -6.95
CA GLU A 7 -13.27 12.04 -7.01
C GLU A 7 -13.04 11.12 -5.80
N VAL A 8 -14.10 10.79 -5.07
CA VAL A 8 -14.01 9.86 -3.92
C VAL A 8 -13.75 8.44 -4.44
N LEU A 9 -12.70 7.79 -3.95
CA LEU A 9 -12.24 6.51 -4.49
C LEU A 9 -13.29 5.41 -4.46
N ILE A 10 -14.05 5.29 -3.36
CA ILE A 10 -15.12 4.28 -3.27
C ILE A 10 -16.27 4.58 -4.25
N GLU A 11 -16.63 5.86 -4.44
CA GLU A 11 -17.65 6.25 -5.41
C GLU A 11 -17.21 5.95 -6.83
N ARG A 12 -15.94 6.18 -7.16
CA ARG A 12 -15.36 5.80 -8.45
C ARG A 12 -15.50 4.30 -8.71
N ILE A 13 -15.17 3.45 -7.72
CA ILE A 13 -15.31 1.99 -7.83
C ILE A 13 -16.77 1.62 -8.09
N ILE A 14 -17.72 2.20 -7.33
CA ILE A 14 -19.15 1.96 -7.49
C ILE A 14 -19.62 2.40 -8.88
N ASN A 15 -19.22 3.58 -9.34
CA ASN A 15 -19.56 4.08 -10.68
C ASN A 15 -19.03 3.15 -11.78
N HIS A 16 -17.80 2.65 -11.68
CA HIS A 16 -17.26 1.68 -12.62
C HIS A 16 -18.06 0.37 -12.64
N LEU A 17 -18.54 -0.11 -11.47
CA LEU A 17 -19.42 -1.28 -11.39
C LEU A 17 -20.78 -0.99 -12.05
N HIS A 18 -21.40 0.17 -11.78
CA HIS A 18 -22.66 0.58 -12.40
C HIS A 18 -22.54 0.72 -13.93
N GLU A 19 -21.47 1.31 -14.44
CA GLU A 19 -21.17 1.38 -15.88
C GLU A 19 -21.05 0.00 -16.51
N ALA A 20 -20.50 -0.97 -15.77
CA ALA A 20 -20.44 -2.36 -16.21
C ALA A 20 -21.80 -3.08 -16.10
N GLY A 21 -22.85 -2.43 -15.58
CA GLY A 21 -24.19 -2.98 -15.38
C GLY A 21 -24.30 -3.88 -14.16
N ILE A 22 -23.51 -3.63 -13.13
CA ILE A 22 -23.50 -4.32 -11.83
C ILE A 22 -24.04 -3.35 -10.80
N HIS A 23 -25.22 -3.65 -10.23
CA HIS A 23 -25.93 -2.76 -9.31
C HIS A 23 -26.16 -3.38 -7.93
N GLU A 24 -25.92 -4.67 -7.75
CA GLU A 24 -25.94 -5.34 -6.46
C GLU A 24 -24.55 -5.26 -5.85
N ILE A 25 -24.38 -4.34 -4.90
CA ILE A 25 -23.09 -3.98 -4.32
C ILE A 25 -23.19 -4.03 -2.79
N TYR A 26 -22.29 -4.77 -2.17
CA TYR A 26 -22.14 -4.92 -0.74
C TYR A 26 -20.78 -4.33 -0.32
N ILE A 27 -20.79 -3.46 0.69
CA ILE A 27 -19.56 -2.82 1.18
C ILE A 27 -19.34 -3.20 2.63
N VAL A 28 -18.25 -3.89 2.91
CA VAL A 28 -17.88 -4.22 4.29
C VAL A 28 -17.17 -3.01 4.90
N VAL A 29 -17.76 -2.44 5.95
CA VAL A 29 -17.29 -1.23 6.62
C VAL A 29 -16.89 -1.52 8.06
N GLY A 30 -15.96 -0.75 8.61
CA GLY A 30 -15.51 -0.86 10.00
C GLY A 30 -15.27 0.51 10.61
N PHE A 31 -14.04 1.01 10.56
CA PHE A 31 -13.67 2.31 11.09
C PHE A 31 -14.45 3.45 10.41
N LEU A 32 -15.04 4.34 11.20
CA LEU A 32 -15.86 5.48 10.74
C LEU A 32 -16.99 5.06 9.79
N LYS A 33 -17.65 3.93 10.05
CA LYS A 33 -18.73 3.36 9.23
C LYS A 33 -19.83 4.38 8.91
N GLU A 34 -20.11 5.31 9.82
CA GLU A 34 -21.12 6.37 9.65
C GLU A 34 -20.82 7.29 8.45
N ARG A 35 -19.55 7.40 8.05
CA ARG A 35 -19.16 8.18 6.87
C ARG A 35 -19.48 7.50 5.54
N PHE A 36 -19.91 6.26 5.56
CA PHE A 36 -20.29 5.49 4.37
C PHE A 36 -21.80 5.36 4.21
N GLU A 37 -22.61 5.78 5.20
CA GLU A 37 -24.08 5.63 5.18
C GLU A 37 -24.72 6.33 3.99
N TYR A 38 -24.21 7.49 3.54
CA TYR A 38 -24.73 8.19 2.36
C TYR A 38 -24.67 7.34 1.07
N LEU A 39 -23.77 6.36 0.99
CA LEU A 39 -23.67 5.47 -0.17
C LEU A 39 -24.92 4.61 -0.36
N ILE A 40 -25.66 4.34 0.72
CA ILE A 40 -26.92 3.61 0.66
C ILE A 40 -27.93 4.39 -0.18
N ASP A 41 -28.10 5.67 0.12
CA ASP A 41 -29.10 6.51 -0.54
C ASP A 41 -28.66 6.95 -1.93
N GLU A 42 -27.38 7.30 -2.10
CA GLU A 42 -26.88 7.85 -3.35
C GLU A 42 -26.54 6.80 -4.41
N PHE A 43 -26.10 5.61 -3.99
CA PHE A 43 -25.62 4.57 -4.89
C PHE A 43 -26.38 3.25 -4.79
N ASN A 44 -27.37 3.16 -3.90
CA ASN A 44 -28.18 1.95 -3.67
C ASN A 44 -27.32 0.72 -3.35
N VAL A 45 -26.36 0.89 -2.42
CA VAL A 45 -25.50 -0.19 -1.92
C VAL A 45 -25.99 -0.69 -0.56
N GLU A 46 -25.54 -1.88 -0.14
CA GLU A 46 -25.78 -2.42 1.19
C GLU A 46 -24.47 -2.41 2.01
N LEU A 47 -24.53 -1.91 3.25
CA LEU A 47 -23.39 -1.90 4.16
C LEU A 47 -23.42 -3.11 5.09
N ILE A 48 -22.29 -3.79 5.20
CA ILE A 48 -22.06 -4.90 6.15
C ILE A 48 -21.04 -4.42 7.18
N VAL A 49 -21.41 -4.41 8.46
CA VAL A 49 -20.54 -3.89 9.52
C VAL A 49 -19.60 -4.98 10.02
N ASN A 50 -18.30 -4.71 9.95
CA ASN A 50 -17.26 -5.50 10.61
C ASN A 50 -16.92 -4.83 11.96
N GLU A 51 -17.40 -5.38 13.08
CA GLU A 51 -17.11 -4.87 14.42
C GLU A 51 -15.68 -5.19 14.90
N HIS A 52 -14.96 -6.05 14.19
CA HIS A 52 -13.62 -6.52 14.53
C HIS A 52 -12.55 -6.02 13.54
N TYR A 53 -12.80 -4.90 12.87
CA TYR A 53 -11.92 -4.34 11.83
C TYR A 53 -10.49 -4.03 12.33
N ASP A 54 -10.34 -3.79 13.62
CA ASP A 54 -9.07 -3.43 14.30
C ASP A 54 -8.22 -4.65 14.72
N THR A 55 -8.84 -5.82 14.80
CA THR A 55 -8.22 -7.05 15.33
C THR A 55 -8.18 -8.19 14.32
N LYS A 56 -8.96 -8.10 13.23
CA LYS A 56 -9.08 -9.15 12.23
C LYS A 56 -8.83 -8.62 10.83
N ASN A 57 -8.14 -9.42 10.01
CA ASN A 57 -7.77 -9.04 8.65
C ASN A 57 -8.93 -9.26 7.66
N ASN A 58 -8.70 -9.04 6.37
CA ASN A 58 -9.70 -9.02 5.31
C ASN A 58 -10.36 -10.38 5.05
N LEU A 59 -9.74 -11.52 5.41
CA LEU A 59 -10.39 -12.83 5.40
C LEU A 59 -11.66 -12.81 6.26
N TYR A 60 -11.60 -12.21 7.44
CA TYR A 60 -12.77 -12.07 8.31
C TYR A 60 -13.79 -11.10 7.72
N SER A 61 -13.36 -9.99 7.15
CA SER A 61 -14.26 -9.05 6.49
C SER A 61 -15.06 -9.74 5.38
N LEU A 62 -14.39 -10.52 4.53
CA LEU A 62 -15.08 -11.27 3.46
C LEU A 62 -16.01 -12.35 4.02
N SER A 63 -15.69 -12.93 5.18
CA SER A 63 -16.54 -13.94 5.81
C SER A 63 -17.92 -13.44 6.24
N LEU A 64 -18.06 -12.14 6.46
CA LEU A 64 -19.34 -11.53 6.81
C LEU A 64 -20.28 -11.40 5.59
N ALA A 65 -19.76 -11.58 4.39
CA ALA A 65 -20.48 -11.45 3.13
C ALA A 65 -20.58 -12.78 2.35
N LEU A 66 -20.32 -13.93 2.98
CA LEU A 66 -20.26 -15.23 2.26
C LEU A 66 -21.57 -15.59 1.54
N ASP A 67 -22.72 -15.23 2.06
CA ASP A 67 -24.03 -15.44 1.44
C ASP A 67 -24.28 -14.54 0.21
N LYS A 68 -23.44 -13.52 0.00
CA LYS A 68 -23.48 -12.57 -1.11
C LYS A 68 -22.51 -12.92 -2.24
N ILE A 69 -21.56 -13.82 -2.01
CA ILE A 69 -20.57 -14.21 -3.00
C ILE A 69 -21.19 -15.21 -3.99
N SER A 70 -21.75 -14.72 -5.10
CA SER A 70 -22.21 -15.58 -6.19
C SER A 70 -22.06 -14.88 -7.54
N ASN A 71 -21.16 -15.39 -8.40
CA ASN A 71 -20.76 -14.71 -9.62
C ASN A 71 -20.35 -13.25 -9.36
N SER A 72 -19.52 -13.04 -8.34
CA SER A 72 -19.23 -11.73 -7.76
C SER A 72 -17.81 -11.28 -7.99
N TYR A 73 -17.64 -9.97 -8.10
CA TYR A 73 -16.34 -9.32 -7.90
C TYR A 73 -16.04 -9.19 -6.42
N ILE A 74 -14.77 -9.35 -6.06
CA ILE A 74 -14.20 -8.96 -4.78
C ILE A 74 -13.23 -7.83 -5.08
N VAL A 75 -13.42 -6.68 -4.44
CA VAL A 75 -12.71 -5.45 -4.79
C VAL A 75 -12.18 -4.78 -3.52
N PRO A 76 -10.85 -4.59 -3.38
CA PRO A 76 -10.29 -3.73 -2.35
C PRO A 76 -10.71 -2.26 -2.58
N CYS A 77 -11.00 -1.51 -1.52
CA CYS A 77 -11.45 -0.13 -1.63
C CYS A 77 -10.33 0.92 -1.67
N ASP A 78 -9.07 0.48 -1.67
CA ASP A 78 -7.85 1.29 -1.71
C ASP A 78 -7.14 1.27 -3.08
N ILE A 79 -7.77 0.65 -4.10
CA ILE A 79 -7.24 0.54 -5.46
C ILE A 79 -7.89 1.59 -6.38
N TRP A 80 -7.07 2.46 -6.94
CA TRP A 80 -7.46 3.33 -8.04
C TRP A 80 -7.08 2.67 -9.37
N CYS A 81 -8.05 2.51 -10.28
CA CYS A 81 -7.82 2.01 -11.63
C CYS A 81 -7.99 3.14 -12.65
N ARG A 82 -7.03 3.22 -13.60
CA ARG A 82 -7.09 4.19 -14.70
C ARG A 82 -8.29 3.93 -15.62
N TYR A 83 -8.53 2.67 -15.95
CA TYR A 83 -9.64 2.20 -16.78
C TYR A 83 -10.58 1.35 -15.96
N ASN A 84 -11.85 1.28 -16.37
CA ASN A 84 -12.83 0.42 -15.73
C ASN A 84 -12.43 -1.06 -15.89
N PRO A 85 -12.10 -1.79 -14.82
CA PRO A 85 -11.67 -3.18 -14.91
C PRO A 85 -12.83 -4.17 -14.99
N PHE A 86 -14.07 -3.72 -14.76
CA PHE A 86 -15.26 -4.56 -14.64
C PHE A 86 -15.97 -4.77 -15.97
N ARG A 87 -16.68 -5.91 -16.08
CA ARG A 87 -17.50 -6.26 -17.25
C ARG A 87 -18.84 -6.83 -16.77
N LYS A 88 -19.88 -6.61 -17.55
CA LYS A 88 -21.22 -7.14 -17.27
C LYS A 88 -21.28 -8.67 -17.16
N LYS A 89 -20.42 -9.37 -17.90
CA LYS A 89 -20.32 -10.84 -17.91
C LYS A 89 -18.88 -11.26 -17.91
N GLU A 90 -18.53 -12.11 -16.97
CA GLU A 90 -17.27 -12.82 -16.90
C GLU A 90 -17.49 -14.31 -17.13
N ILE A 91 -16.54 -14.97 -17.80
CA ILE A 91 -16.71 -16.36 -18.24
C ILE A 91 -16.03 -17.34 -17.28
N TYR A 92 -14.98 -16.88 -16.59
CA TYR A 92 -14.17 -17.69 -15.66
C TYR A 92 -13.74 -16.87 -14.47
N SER A 93 -13.35 -17.56 -13.40
CA SER A 93 -12.80 -16.95 -12.19
C SER A 93 -11.37 -16.47 -12.43
N TRP A 94 -11.07 -15.26 -12.01
CA TRP A 94 -9.75 -14.66 -12.18
C TRP A 94 -9.38 -13.77 -11.00
N TYR A 95 -8.07 -13.53 -10.86
CA TYR A 95 -7.48 -12.62 -9.89
C TYR A 95 -6.50 -11.68 -10.61
N MET A 96 -6.55 -10.39 -10.28
CA MET A 96 -5.74 -9.36 -10.93
C MET A 96 -4.35 -9.29 -10.34
N VAL A 97 -3.36 -9.32 -11.20
CA VAL A 97 -1.94 -9.19 -10.88
C VAL A 97 -1.25 -8.26 -11.87
N SER A 98 -0.15 -7.64 -11.47
CA SER A 98 0.64 -6.84 -12.40
C SER A 98 1.80 -7.63 -13.01
N ASN A 99 2.40 -7.05 -14.04
CA ASN A 99 3.61 -7.55 -14.68
C ASN A 99 4.89 -7.30 -13.84
N GLU A 100 4.79 -6.61 -12.71
CA GLU A 100 5.92 -6.35 -11.83
C GLU A 100 6.22 -7.52 -10.90
N ASP A 101 7.51 -7.74 -10.71
CA ASP A 101 8.01 -8.71 -9.74
C ASP A 101 7.92 -8.14 -8.31
N ASN A 102 7.45 -8.96 -7.36
CA ASN A 102 7.36 -8.61 -5.95
C ASN A 102 7.97 -9.71 -5.08
N ILE A 103 9.06 -9.39 -4.38
CA ILE A 103 9.77 -10.33 -3.50
C ILE A 103 8.95 -10.77 -2.27
N ASN A 104 7.93 -9.99 -1.90
CA ASN A 104 7.05 -10.29 -0.78
C ASN A 104 5.80 -11.08 -1.20
N SER A 105 5.58 -11.26 -2.51
CA SER A 105 4.44 -12.02 -3.03
C SER A 105 4.81 -13.50 -3.14
N ASP A 106 3.94 -14.36 -2.63
CA ASP A 106 4.02 -15.80 -2.79
C ASP A 106 3.13 -16.32 -3.94
N LEU A 107 2.60 -15.43 -4.78
CA LEU A 107 1.73 -15.73 -5.92
C LEU A 107 2.44 -15.44 -7.25
N ARG A 108 2.33 -16.36 -8.19
CA ARG A 108 2.96 -16.25 -9.52
C ARG A 108 2.06 -16.80 -10.62
N ILE A 109 2.18 -16.21 -11.81
CA ILE A 109 1.53 -16.70 -13.03
C ILE A 109 2.34 -17.90 -13.56
N ASN A 110 1.67 -19.05 -13.76
CA ASN A 110 2.27 -20.20 -14.41
C ASN A 110 2.23 -20.08 -15.94
N ARG A 111 2.86 -21.03 -16.66
CA ARG A 111 2.88 -21.05 -18.14
C ARG A 111 1.50 -21.22 -18.80
N LYS A 112 0.47 -21.62 -18.04
CA LYS A 112 -0.90 -21.80 -18.51
C LYS A 112 -1.78 -20.56 -18.27
N GLY A 113 -1.21 -19.52 -17.63
CA GLY A 113 -1.96 -18.33 -17.26
C GLY A 113 -2.75 -18.45 -15.95
N ASP A 114 -2.54 -19.54 -15.17
CA ASP A 114 -3.18 -19.67 -13.87
C ASP A 114 -2.30 -19.04 -12.78
N LEU A 115 -2.93 -18.52 -11.74
CA LEU A 115 -2.26 -18.06 -10.55
C LEU A 115 -1.95 -19.26 -9.64
N VAL A 116 -0.71 -19.33 -9.18
CA VAL A 116 -0.22 -20.43 -8.33
C VAL A 116 0.58 -19.87 -7.15
N LYS A 117 0.47 -20.55 -6.01
CA LYS A 117 1.30 -20.25 -4.85
C LYS A 117 2.70 -20.81 -5.04
N ILE A 118 3.71 -20.01 -4.71
CA ILE A 118 5.13 -20.37 -4.81
C ILE A 118 5.79 -20.33 -3.44
N ASN A 119 6.94 -20.97 -3.30
CA ASN A 119 7.73 -20.90 -2.07
C ASN A 119 8.34 -19.50 -1.91
N LYS A 120 8.48 -19.01 -0.69
CA LYS A 120 9.01 -17.68 -0.31
C LYS A 120 10.42 -17.36 -0.83
N GLU A 121 11.15 -18.35 -1.34
CA GLU A 121 12.48 -18.16 -1.97
C GLU A 121 12.40 -17.70 -3.43
N LYS A 122 11.19 -17.67 -4.01
CA LYS A 122 10.96 -17.28 -5.40
C LYS A 122 10.27 -15.91 -5.44
N ILE A 123 10.53 -15.18 -6.49
CA ILE A 123 9.90 -13.88 -6.74
C ILE A 123 8.52 -14.12 -7.36
N GLY A 124 7.49 -13.55 -6.75
CA GLY A 124 6.12 -13.59 -7.24
C GLY A 124 5.75 -12.36 -8.08
N ASN A 125 4.51 -12.33 -8.58
CA ASN A 125 3.93 -11.14 -9.20
C ASN A 125 3.33 -10.22 -8.13
N ASN A 126 3.27 -8.93 -8.42
CA ASN A 126 2.57 -8.00 -7.55
C ASN A 126 1.06 -8.22 -7.65
N THR A 127 0.40 -8.46 -6.51
CA THR A 127 -1.04 -8.72 -6.41
C THR A 127 -1.81 -7.43 -6.23
N ILE A 128 -2.99 -7.31 -6.90
CA ILE A 128 -3.82 -6.10 -6.86
C ILE A 128 -5.07 -6.30 -6.01
N GLY A 129 -5.53 -7.55 -5.88
CA GLY A 129 -6.66 -7.88 -5.02
C GLY A 129 -8.03 -7.88 -5.70
N ILE A 130 -8.20 -7.21 -6.86
CA ILE A 130 -9.45 -7.29 -7.62
C ILE A 130 -9.58 -8.69 -8.22
N SER A 131 -10.73 -9.33 -8.00
CA SER A 131 -10.99 -10.67 -8.50
C SER A 131 -12.46 -10.87 -8.90
N TYR A 132 -12.71 -11.91 -9.67
CA TYR A 132 -14.05 -12.38 -9.99
C TYR A 132 -14.16 -13.88 -9.71
N LEU A 133 -15.20 -14.26 -8.98
CA LEU A 133 -15.48 -15.65 -8.64
C LEU A 133 -16.77 -16.12 -9.32
N THR A 134 -16.66 -17.11 -10.19
CA THR A 134 -17.83 -17.80 -10.76
C THR A 134 -18.45 -18.74 -9.75
N LYS A 135 -19.74 -19.01 -9.91
CA LYS A 135 -20.51 -19.92 -9.05
C LYS A 135 -19.85 -21.30 -8.83
N ASN A 136 -19.11 -21.79 -9.81
CA ASN A 136 -18.43 -23.09 -9.72
C ASN A 136 -17.24 -23.09 -8.73
N ILE A 137 -16.63 -21.93 -8.52
CA ILE A 137 -15.47 -21.75 -7.62
C ILE A 137 -15.90 -21.25 -6.26
N GLU A 138 -16.94 -20.41 -6.21
CA GLU A 138 -17.48 -19.76 -5.02
C GLU A 138 -17.67 -20.75 -3.85
N SER A 139 -18.40 -21.85 -4.06
CA SER A 139 -18.72 -22.81 -2.99
C SER A 139 -17.46 -23.39 -2.33
N LYS A 140 -16.38 -23.56 -3.10
CA LYS A 140 -15.09 -24.02 -2.58
C LYS A 140 -14.39 -22.93 -1.79
N VAL A 141 -14.39 -21.71 -2.31
CA VAL A 141 -13.79 -20.54 -1.65
C VAL A 141 -14.51 -20.24 -0.34
N CYS A 142 -15.84 -20.20 -0.33
CA CYS A 142 -16.64 -19.98 0.88
C CYS A 142 -16.33 -21.03 1.96
N LYS A 143 -16.28 -22.32 1.57
CA LYS A 143 -15.93 -23.40 2.49
C LYS A 143 -14.50 -23.23 3.05
N ASN A 144 -13.55 -22.84 2.20
CA ASN A 144 -12.17 -22.60 2.64
C ASN A 144 -12.11 -21.41 3.63
N ILE A 145 -12.86 -20.33 3.39
CA ILE A 145 -12.95 -19.20 4.30
C ILE A 145 -13.52 -19.64 5.66
N GLU A 146 -14.62 -20.40 5.67
CA GLU A 146 -15.23 -20.91 6.90
C GLU A 146 -14.29 -21.83 7.71
N GLU A 147 -13.45 -22.60 7.04
CA GLU A 147 -12.46 -23.44 7.69
C GLU A 147 -11.27 -22.63 8.23
N LEU A 148 -10.74 -21.70 7.43
CA LEU A 148 -9.59 -20.88 7.80
C LEU A 148 -9.89 -19.97 8.99
N ILE A 149 -11.06 -19.36 9.07
CA ILE A 149 -11.46 -18.50 10.19
C ILE A 149 -11.45 -19.24 11.52
N LYS A 150 -11.75 -20.54 11.54
CA LYS A 150 -11.74 -21.35 12.75
C LYS A 150 -10.33 -21.70 13.24
N THR A 151 -9.32 -21.49 12.40
CA THR A 151 -7.94 -21.75 12.78
C THR A 151 -7.40 -20.68 13.72
N LYS A 152 -6.38 -21.03 14.52
CA LYS A 152 -5.75 -20.10 15.48
C LYS A 152 -5.22 -18.81 14.81
N ASN A 153 -4.77 -18.91 13.55
CA ASN A 153 -4.21 -17.78 12.78
C ASN A 153 -5.22 -17.16 11.80
N GLY A 154 -6.45 -17.66 11.73
CA GLY A 154 -7.46 -17.22 10.75
C GLY A 154 -7.76 -15.72 10.81
N TYR A 155 -7.62 -15.10 11.99
CA TYR A 155 -7.88 -13.67 12.17
C TYR A 155 -6.81 -12.75 11.55
N THR A 156 -5.62 -13.28 11.28
CA THR A 156 -4.52 -12.51 10.66
C THR A 156 -4.33 -12.83 9.17
N MET A 157 -5.11 -13.77 8.64
CA MET A 157 -4.98 -14.23 7.25
C MET A 157 -5.66 -13.27 6.27
N PHE A 158 -5.14 -13.27 5.05
CA PHE A 158 -5.75 -12.60 3.91
C PHE A 158 -6.77 -13.53 3.24
N TRP A 159 -7.78 -12.97 2.61
CA TRP A 159 -8.82 -13.76 1.94
C TRP A 159 -8.24 -14.58 0.76
N GLU A 160 -7.16 -14.12 0.16
CA GLU A 160 -6.42 -14.80 -0.91
C GLU A 160 -5.91 -16.17 -0.48
N ASP A 161 -5.64 -16.38 0.81
CA ASP A 161 -5.27 -17.69 1.33
C ASP A 161 -6.33 -18.75 1.09
N SER A 162 -7.61 -18.33 0.99
CA SER A 162 -8.72 -19.23 0.68
C SER A 162 -8.70 -19.77 -0.75
N LEU A 163 -8.03 -19.09 -1.67
CA LEU A 163 -7.89 -19.51 -3.07
C LEU A 163 -6.92 -20.67 -3.22
N PHE A 164 -5.96 -20.84 -2.30
CA PHE A 164 -4.84 -21.78 -2.43
C PHE A 164 -4.83 -22.89 -1.37
N ASN A 165 -5.86 -22.95 -0.54
CA ASN A 165 -5.92 -23.92 0.56
C ASN A 165 -6.17 -25.38 0.07
N TYR A 166 -6.75 -25.52 -1.12
CA TYR A 166 -7.00 -26.84 -1.75
C TYR A 166 -6.51 -26.81 -3.20
N ASN A 167 -5.78 -27.87 -3.60
CA ASN A 167 -5.19 -28.02 -4.95
C ASN A 167 -6.20 -28.03 -6.12
N GLU A 168 -7.51 -27.98 -5.84
CA GLU A 168 -8.57 -28.10 -6.85
C GLU A 168 -9.11 -26.76 -7.37
N ILE A 169 -8.73 -25.62 -6.77
CA ILE A 169 -9.19 -24.33 -7.25
C ILE A 169 -8.20 -23.79 -8.27
N LYS A 170 -8.68 -23.57 -9.50
CA LYS A 170 -7.91 -22.92 -10.57
C LYS A 170 -8.43 -21.52 -10.75
N ILE A 171 -7.58 -20.54 -10.50
CA ILE A 171 -7.85 -19.12 -10.71
C ILE A 171 -6.95 -18.63 -11.83
N ALA A 172 -7.55 -18.08 -12.89
CA ALA A 172 -6.79 -17.43 -13.96
C ALA A 172 -6.15 -16.15 -13.47
N ALA A 173 -4.96 -15.84 -13.93
CA ALA A 173 -4.34 -14.54 -13.69
C ALA A 173 -4.84 -13.54 -14.73
N ARG A 174 -5.36 -12.38 -14.29
CA ARG A 174 -5.62 -11.22 -15.16
C ARG A 174 -4.45 -10.26 -15.01
N LEU A 175 -3.57 -10.27 -16.01
CA LEU A 175 -2.39 -9.41 -16.03
C LEU A 175 -2.76 -8.00 -16.45
N VAL A 176 -2.27 -6.99 -15.70
CA VAL A 176 -2.42 -5.58 -16.00
C VAL A 176 -1.06 -4.87 -15.93
N ASP A 177 -0.96 -3.73 -16.61
CA ASP A 177 0.23 -2.89 -16.54
C ASP A 177 0.26 -2.13 -15.20
N SER A 178 1.44 -1.99 -14.61
CA SER A 178 1.61 -1.30 -13.32
C SER A 178 1.21 0.18 -13.37
N ASN A 179 1.17 0.80 -14.55
CA ASN A 179 0.72 2.18 -14.72
C ASN A 179 -0.82 2.34 -14.77
N ASP A 180 -1.56 1.24 -14.84
CA ASP A 180 -3.03 1.27 -14.99
C ASP A 180 -3.77 1.16 -13.65
N TYR A 181 -3.05 0.91 -12.57
CA TYR A 181 -3.62 0.85 -11.22
C TYR A 181 -2.66 1.44 -10.19
N ILE A 182 -3.20 1.84 -9.05
CA ILE A 182 -2.42 2.33 -7.92
C ILE A 182 -3.12 1.90 -6.63
N GLU A 183 -2.36 1.24 -5.76
CA GLU A 183 -2.78 0.92 -4.39
C GLU A 183 -2.36 2.05 -3.46
N ILE A 184 -3.32 2.59 -2.70
CA ILE A 184 -3.11 3.77 -1.86
C ILE A 184 -3.11 3.37 -0.40
N ASN A 185 -1.95 3.06 0.11
CA ASN A 185 -1.74 2.68 1.51
C ASN A 185 -1.22 3.84 2.37
N THR A 186 -0.70 4.90 1.75
CA THR A 186 -0.06 6.00 2.48
C THR A 186 -0.41 7.36 1.86
N TYR A 187 -0.29 8.42 2.69
CA TYR A 187 -0.45 9.80 2.25
C TYR A 187 0.51 10.17 1.11
N GLU A 188 1.74 9.70 1.17
CA GLU A 188 2.77 9.98 0.18
C GLU A 188 2.38 9.40 -1.18
N GLN A 189 1.86 8.17 -1.21
CA GLN A 189 1.34 7.55 -2.45
C GLN A 189 0.17 8.33 -3.01
N LEU A 190 -0.74 8.82 -2.15
CA LEU A 190 -1.85 9.67 -2.57
C LEU A 190 -1.34 10.95 -3.22
N ARG A 191 -0.35 11.62 -2.61
CA ARG A 191 0.24 12.87 -3.12
C ARG A 191 1.06 12.71 -4.38
N GLU A 192 1.62 11.53 -4.67
CA GLU A 192 2.24 11.22 -5.97
C GLU A 192 1.23 11.26 -7.12
N ILE A 193 -0.01 10.88 -6.84
CA ILE A 193 -1.09 10.81 -7.83
C ILE A 193 -1.83 12.14 -7.93
N ASP A 194 -2.09 12.75 -6.79
CA ASP A 194 -2.82 14.00 -6.63
C ASP A 194 -2.09 14.92 -5.66
N GLN A 195 -1.29 15.82 -6.23
CA GLN A 195 -0.49 16.77 -5.46
C GLN A 195 -1.32 17.76 -4.63
N ASN A 196 -2.61 17.89 -4.93
CA ASN A 196 -3.52 18.78 -4.23
C ASN A 196 -4.42 18.06 -3.21
N SER A 197 -4.30 16.76 -3.06
CA SER A 197 -5.10 16.03 -2.09
C SER A 197 -4.74 16.41 -0.65
N ASN A 198 -5.73 16.84 0.12
CA ASN A 198 -5.61 17.25 1.53
C ASN A 198 -6.36 16.29 2.47
N ASN A 199 -6.80 15.13 1.98
CA ASN A 199 -7.78 14.29 2.67
C ASN A 199 -7.20 13.30 3.69
N LEU A 200 -5.88 13.14 3.72
CA LEU A 200 -5.21 12.33 4.75
C LEU A 200 -4.35 13.24 5.62
N LYS A 201 -4.61 13.24 6.93
CA LYS A 201 -3.71 13.86 7.90
C LYS A 201 -2.47 12.99 8.07
N SER A 202 -1.30 13.61 7.94
CA SER A 202 -0.02 12.95 8.16
C SER A 202 0.79 13.73 9.20
N ASP A 203 1.26 13.07 10.25
CA ASP A 203 2.17 13.67 11.23
C ASP A 203 3.43 14.22 10.57
N ALA A 204 3.89 13.54 9.52
CA ALA A 204 5.04 14.00 8.73
C ALA A 204 4.78 15.38 8.10
N ILE A 205 3.61 15.61 7.52
CA ILE A 205 3.23 16.89 6.93
C ILE A 205 3.10 17.97 8.00
N GLU A 206 2.52 17.66 9.14
CA GLU A 206 2.46 18.60 10.28
C GLU A 206 3.85 19.00 10.79
N ILE A 207 4.78 18.05 10.85
CA ILE A 207 6.17 18.33 11.22
C ILE A 207 6.83 19.23 10.17
N ILE A 208 6.65 18.97 8.87
CA ILE A 208 7.16 19.82 7.80
C ILE A 208 6.61 21.24 7.92
N ARG A 209 5.28 21.38 8.05
CA ARG A 209 4.61 22.68 8.20
C ARG A 209 5.19 23.50 9.35
N LYS A 210 5.35 22.88 10.52
CA LYS A 210 5.90 23.52 11.71
C LYS A 210 7.39 23.88 11.55
N THR A 211 8.18 22.96 10.98
CA THR A 211 9.64 23.14 10.80
C THR A 211 9.95 24.30 9.85
N PHE A 212 9.22 24.39 8.73
CA PHE A 212 9.46 25.39 7.71
C PHE A 212 8.57 26.64 7.84
N ASN A 213 7.60 26.62 8.75
CA ASN A 213 6.56 27.64 8.91
C ASN A 213 5.87 27.98 7.57
N VAL A 214 5.26 26.94 6.97
CA VAL A 214 4.58 26.98 5.67
C VAL A 214 3.19 26.38 5.78
N LYS A 215 2.34 26.68 4.79
CA LYS A 215 1.07 25.98 4.59
C LYS A 215 1.28 24.66 3.85
N GLU A 216 0.29 23.78 3.89
CA GLU A 216 0.38 22.47 3.23
C GLU A 216 0.52 22.60 1.72
N GLU A 217 -0.14 23.57 1.10
CA GLU A 217 -0.08 23.84 -0.34
C GLU A 217 1.32 24.25 -0.83
N GLU A 218 2.20 24.68 0.09
CA GLU A 218 3.59 25.04 -0.21
C GLU A 218 4.55 23.82 -0.18
N ILE A 219 4.04 22.63 0.22
CA ILE A 219 4.77 21.37 0.20
C ILE A 219 4.43 20.66 -1.11
N ASN A 220 5.38 20.62 -2.04
CA ASN A 220 5.14 20.16 -3.40
C ASN A 220 6.07 19.02 -3.78
N ASN A 221 5.78 18.35 -4.91
CA ASN A 221 6.60 17.30 -5.51
C ASN A 221 6.94 16.18 -4.50
N ILE A 222 5.92 15.75 -3.73
CA ILE A 222 6.07 14.62 -2.83
C ILE A 222 6.22 13.36 -3.67
N SER A 223 7.32 12.62 -3.47
CA SER A 223 7.56 11.32 -4.13
C SER A 223 8.16 10.32 -3.17
N VAL A 224 7.62 9.10 -3.19
CA VAL A 224 8.07 8.02 -2.31
C VAL A 224 9.46 7.57 -2.71
N LEU A 225 10.39 7.58 -1.77
CA LEU A 225 11.68 6.94 -1.93
C LEU A 225 11.56 5.45 -1.59
N LYS A 226 12.58 4.68 -1.92
CA LYS A 226 12.61 3.23 -1.69
C LYS A 226 12.14 2.89 -0.27
N LYS A 227 11.16 1.99 -0.13
CA LYS A 227 10.72 1.46 1.17
C LYS A 227 11.86 0.70 1.82
N GLY A 228 12.40 1.23 2.93
CA GLY A 228 13.34 0.52 3.78
C GLY A 228 12.61 -0.41 4.75
N MET A 229 13.28 -1.44 5.26
CA MET A 229 12.70 -2.36 6.26
C MET A 229 12.37 -1.67 7.59
N THR A 230 13.14 -0.65 7.96
CA THR A 230 13.02 0.02 9.27
C THR A 230 12.48 1.44 9.21
N ASN A 231 12.48 2.05 8.03
CA ASN A 231 12.00 3.42 7.83
C ASN A 231 11.37 3.57 6.45
N ARG A 232 10.35 4.41 6.36
CA ARG A 232 9.81 4.94 5.10
C ARG A 232 10.42 6.31 4.87
N SER A 233 10.60 6.71 3.62
CA SER A 233 11.11 8.03 3.29
C SER A 233 10.46 8.55 2.02
N PHE A 234 10.23 9.86 1.98
CA PHE A 234 9.78 10.53 0.78
C PHE A 234 10.57 11.82 0.54
N LEU A 235 10.74 12.16 -0.72
CA LEU A 235 11.26 13.42 -1.19
C LEU A 235 10.12 14.44 -1.21
N PHE A 236 10.39 15.68 -0.87
CA PHE A 236 9.46 16.79 -1.04
C PHE A 236 10.19 18.09 -1.37
N ARG A 237 9.50 19.04 -1.98
CA ARG A 237 10.00 20.37 -2.25
C ARG A 237 9.28 21.40 -1.37
N CYS A 238 10.06 22.28 -0.75
CA CYS A 238 9.56 23.36 0.07
C CYS A 238 10.51 24.56 -0.05
N LYS A 239 10.00 25.80 -0.22
CA LYS A 239 10.82 27.01 -0.36
C LYS A 239 11.95 26.84 -1.40
N ASP A 240 11.62 26.30 -2.57
CA ASP A 240 12.54 26.06 -3.71
C ASP A 240 13.69 25.07 -3.48
N LYS A 241 13.76 24.44 -2.33
CA LYS A 241 14.71 23.37 -2.04
C LYS A 241 14.02 22.02 -1.93
N LYS A 242 14.79 20.94 -2.15
CA LYS A 242 14.37 19.57 -1.96
C LYS A 242 14.85 19.03 -0.62
N TYR A 243 14.03 18.22 0.00
CA TYR A 243 14.28 17.61 1.31
C TYR A 243 13.82 16.16 1.30
N ILE A 244 14.39 15.37 2.21
CA ILE A 244 13.94 14.01 2.49
C ILE A 244 13.31 14.00 3.88
N MET A 245 12.06 13.52 3.95
CA MET A 245 11.39 13.18 5.20
C MET A 245 11.54 11.70 5.46
N ARG A 246 12.08 11.32 6.63
CA ARG A 246 12.11 9.96 7.12
C ARG A 246 11.03 9.75 8.17
N ILE A 247 10.21 8.73 7.98
CA ILE A 247 9.17 8.27 8.88
C ILE A 247 9.64 6.95 9.51
N PRO A 248 9.65 6.80 10.83
CA PRO A 248 10.00 5.54 11.47
C PRO A 248 9.00 4.44 11.09
N GLY A 249 9.49 3.23 10.85
CA GLY A 249 8.64 2.06 10.66
C GLY A 249 7.99 1.60 11.95
N GLU A 250 6.82 1.02 11.88
CA GLU A 250 6.11 0.47 13.03
C GLU A 250 6.96 -0.60 13.74
N GLY A 251 7.01 -0.53 15.08
CA GLY A 251 7.75 -1.47 15.91
C GLY A 251 9.28 -1.37 15.84
N THR A 252 9.83 -0.39 15.12
CA THR A 252 11.30 -0.22 15.01
C THR A 252 11.94 0.40 16.24
N ASP A 253 11.17 0.95 17.17
CA ASP A 253 11.66 1.53 18.43
C ASP A 253 12.39 0.49 19.30
N LYS A 254 12.04 -0.79 19.16
CA LYS A 254 12.71 -1.92 19.82
C LYS A 254 14.03 -2.32 19.17
N LEU A 255 14.25 -1.91 17.91
CA LEU A 255 15.42 -2.30 17.12
C LEU A 255 16.45 -1.18 17.01
N ILE A 256 16.02 0.08 17.12
CA ILE A 256 16.87 1.25 16.89
C ILE A 256 16.79 2.16 18.12
N ASN A 257 17.94 2.40 18.75
CA ASN A 257 18.03 3.40 19.80
C ASN A 257 18.04 4.80 19.16
N ARG A 258 16.87 5.45 19.13
CA ARG A 258 16.69 6.77 18.51
C ARG A 258 17.46 7.88 19.20
N TYR A 259 17.69 7.76 20.50
CA TYR A 259 18.47 8.73 21.25
C TYR A 259 19.96 8.66 20.86
N GLU A 260 20.53 7.46 20.78
CA GLU A 260 21.93 7.29 20.32
C GLU A 260 22.10 7.77 18.88
N GLU A 261 21.14 7.43 18.00
CA GLU A 261 21.12 7.95 16.63
C GLU A 261 21.16 9.49 16.61
N TYR A 262 20.33 10.14 17.42
CA TYR A 262 20.28 11.60 17.52
C TYR A 262 21.61 12.20 17.99
N GLU A 263 22.25 11.65 19.03
CA GLU A 263 23.54 12.12 19.55
C GLU A 263 24.66 11.94 18.51
N VAL A 264 24.67 10.86 17.73
CA VAL A 264 25.62 10.65 16.65
C VAL A 264 25.47 11.74 15.59
N TYR A 265 24.26 11.99 15.09
CA TYR A 265 24.02 13.04 14.10
C TYR A 265 24.38 14.43 14.62
N LYS A 266 24.12 14.72 15.88
CA LYS A 266 24.50 15.96 16.54
C LYS A 266 26.04 16.14 16.58
N ALA A 267 26.80 15.07 16.87
CA ALA A 267 28.25 15.07 16.86
C ALA A 267 28.85 15.24 15.46
N LEU A 268 28.15 14.80 14.42
CA LEU A 268 28.55 14.89 13.00
C LEU A 268 28.18 16.22 12.34
N LYS A 269 27.38 17.05 12.98
CA LYS A 269 26.91 18.32 12.42
C LYS A 269 28.08 19.21 11.99
N GLY A 270 28.08 19.67 10.74
CA GLY A 270 29.10 20.53 10.16
C GLY A 270 30.42 19.82 9.78
N LYS A 271 30.49 18.49 9.89
CA LYS A 271 31.68 17.72 9.49
C LYS A 271 31.67 17.21 8.06
N ASN A 272 30.65 17.49 7.29
CA ASN A 272 30.44 17.04 5.90
C ASN A 272 30.52 15.50 5.72
N ILE A 273 30.13 14.75 6.74
CA ILE A 273 30.16 13.28 6.73
C ILE A 273 28.76 12.71 6.41
N CYS A 274 27.73 13.40 6.82
CA CYS A 274 26.32 13.03 6.58
C CYS A 274 25.55 14.24 5.98
N ASP A 275 24.34 13.98 5.54
CA ASP A 275 23.36 14.97 5.07
C ASP A 275 23.06 16.01 6.16
N ASP A 276 22.81 17.25 5.75
CA ASP A 276 22.46 18.33 6.67
C ASP A 276 21.05 18.10 7.24
N ILE A 277 21.00 18.05 8.57
CA ILE A 277 19.76 17.82 9.30
C ILE A 277 19.03 19.14 9.54
N VAL A 278 17.80 19.21 9.05
CA VAL A 278 16.87 20.32 9.27
C VAL A 278 16.02 20.09 10.50
N TYR A 279 15.56 18.85 10.68
CA TYR A 279 14.74 18.45 11.84
C TYR A 279 15.08 17.00 12.23
N MET A 280 15.18 16.74 13.51
CA MET A 280 15.28 15.40 14.05
C MET A 280 14.73 15.38 15.47
N ASN A 281 13.92 14.37 15.79
CA ASN A 281 13.37 14.16 17.13
C ASN A 281 13.48 12.68 17.48
N TYR A 282 14.12 12.38 18.60
CA TYR A 282 14.34 11.02 19.06
C TYR A 282 13.08 10.39 19.68
N ASP A 283 12.15 11.19 20.23
CA ASP A 283 10.92 10.67 20.86
C ASP A 283 9.98 10.05 19.82
N ASN A 284 9.89 10.65 18.64
CA ASN A 284 9.01 10.17 17.57
C ASN A 284 9.74 9.58 16.36
N GLY A 285 11.08 9.66 16.31
CA GLY A 285 11.91 9.09 15.26
C GLY A 285 11.87 9.76 13.89
N TYR A 286 11.10 10.84 13.73
CA TYR A 286 11.05 11.59 12.47
C TYR A 286 12.32 12.40 12.23
N LYS A 287 12.75 12.46 10.96
CA LYS A 287 13.93 13.23 10.55
C LYS A 287 13.70 13.89 9.19
N ILE A 288 14.12 15.16 9.07
CA ILE A 288 14.18 15.89 7.78
C ILE A 288 15.62 16.25 7.50
N THR A 289 16.08 15.92 6.29
CA THR A 289 17.42 16.28 5.80
C THR A 289 17.32 17.03 4.49
N GLU A 290 18.31 17.88 4.17
CA GLU A 290 18.41 18.45 2.83
C GLU A 290 18.72 17.34 1.82
N PHE A 291 18.12 17.43 0.62
CA PHE A 291 18.41 16.50 -0.47
C PHE A 291 19.75 16.88 -1.13
N ILE A 292 20.64 15.93 -1.28
CA ILE A 292 21.92 16.12 -1.97
C ILE A 292 21.67 15.94 -3.46
N GLU A 293 21.74 17.05 -4.22
CA GLU A 293 21.59 17.02 -5.67
C GLU A 293 22.73 16.21 -6.30
N ASP A 294 22.47 15.65 -7.49
CA ASP A 294 23.41 14.84 -8.26
C ASP A 294 23.98 13.61 -7.54
N SER A 295 23.29 13.20 -6.45
CA SER A 295 23.65 11.97 -5.73
C SER A 295 23.24 10.73 -6.52
N ARG A 296 24.05 9.68 -6.44
CA ARG A 296 23.76 8.37 -7.00
C ARG A 296 24.15 7.25 -6.04
N VAL A 297 23.58 6.10 -6.25
CA VAL A 297 23.97 4.90 -5.49
C VAL A 297 25.39 4.50 -5.84
N CYS A 298 26.20 4.16 -4.82
CA CYS A 298 27.53 3.63 -4.99
C CYS A 298 27.46 2.28 -5.74
N ASP A 299 28.26 2.15 -6.81
CA ASP A 299 28.43 0.88 -7.49
C ASP A 299 29.50 0.04 -6.76
N SER A 300 29.06 -1.03 -6.10
CA SER A 300 29.94 -1.95 -5.36
C SER A 300 30.97 -2.69 -6.24
N LYS A 301 30.78 -2.70 -7.55
CA LYS A 301 31.71 -3.29 -8.52
C LYS A 301 32.72 -2.27 -9.04
N ASN A 302 32.54 -0.97 -8.81
CA ASN A 302 33.45 0.09 -9.23
C ASN A 302 34.43 0.41 -8.10
N ILE A 303 35.69 0.07 -8.31
CA ILE A 303 36.76 0.26 -7.31
C ILE A 303 36.94 1.73 -6.88
N ILE A 304 36.67 2.69 -7.77
CA ILE A 304 36.77 4.13 -7.48
C ILE A 304 35.66 4.53 -6.50
N ASP A 305 34.45 4.03 -6.71
CA ASP A 305 33.33 4.30 -5.82
C ASP A 305 33.56 3.69 -4.43
N VAL A 306 34.03 2.44 -4.40
CA VAL A 306 34.37 1.74 -3.15
C VAL A 306 35.49 2.50 -2.41
N SER A 307 36.54 2.96 -3.10
CA SER A 307 37.61 3.74 -2.48
C SER A 307 37.09 5.02 -1.85
N LYS A 308 36.25 5.79 -2.57
CA LYS A 308 35.61 7.01 -2.01
C LYS A 308 34.74 6.72 -0.76
N CYS A 309 34.01 5.62 -0.76
CA CYS A 309 33.24 5.20 0.41
C CYS A 309 34.14 4.86 1.60
N MET A 310 35.25 4.16 1.36
CA MET A 310 36.23 3.82 2.41
C MET A 310 36.96 5.06 2.95
N ASP A 311 37.27 6.05 2.12
CA ASP A 311 37.86 7.31 2.58
C ASP A 311 36.88 8.09 3.46
N LYS A 312 35.60 8.08 3.11
CA LYS A 312 34.53 8.68 3.94
C LYS A 312 34.40 7.96 5.26
N LEU A 313 34.48 6.64 5.26
CA LEU A 313 34.42 5.82 6.49
C LEU A 313 35.59 6.11 7.43
N ARG A 314 36.81 6.31 6.87
CA ARG A 314 38.00 6.73 7.67
C ARG A 314 37.83 8.10 8.30
N GLN A 315 37.14 9.04 7.64
CA GLN A 315 36.83 10.35 8.22
C GLN A 315 35.83 10.27 9.37
N PHE A 316 35.00 9.25 9.35
CA PHE A 316 34.01 9.01 10.38
C PHE A 316 34.62 8.41 11.67
N HIS A 317 35.61 7.52 11.53
CA HIS A 317 36.36 6.90 12.63
C HIS A 317 37.57 7.73 13.04
#